data_a0846ca51164fa999b412a3581cf8794
#
_entry.id   a0846ca51164fa999b412a3581cf8794
#
_cell.length_a   1.000
_cell.length_b   1.000
_cell.length_c   1.000
_cell.angle_alpha   90.00
_cell.angle_beta   90.00
_cell.angle_gamma   90.00
#
_symmetry.space_group_name_H-M   'P 1'
#
loop_
_entity.id
_entity.type
_entity.pdbx_description
1 polymer ?
#
loop_
_entity_poly.entity_id
_entity_poly.type
_entity_poly.pdbx_seq_one_letter_code
_entity_poly.pdbx_strand_id
1 'polypeptide(L)'
;VISDETKAVALAGIMGGADSGISQATSSVYLESAFFKPEYIRGRARRFSLQTEASTRFERGVDFKLQRFAIERASSLIFDFLGGEFAPVQEFKKNSSIPKDKKIKLNVDNINRSLGSSFKTSSVKKVLENLGMKIDLSKTNQKIIKANIPSWRFDLSIQEDLTEEVARLKGYNNIEETSLKPSFSKGKDPLNYSLRESFKTMGFNEVITYSFIDKEEALITEKEENLVFIQNPISQNMTTLRPSLLPGLLNTLFYNCNRGCEDLA
;
A
#
# COMPACT_ATOMS: atom_id res chain seq x y z
N VAL A 1 -1.65 -24.81 1.48
CA VAL A 1 -0.55 -25.77 1.76
C VAL A 1 -0.20 -26.45 0.46
N ILE A 2 1.09 -26.65 0.23
CA ILE A 2 1.62 -27.57 -0.78
C ILE A 2 2.02 -28.84 -0.03
N SER A 3 1.64 -30.00 -0.53
CA SER A 3 1.90 -31.27 0.12
C SER A 3 2.38 -32.33 -0.88
N ASP A 4 3.14 -33.28 -0.41
CA ASP A 4 3.32 -34.57 -1.07
C ASP A 4 2.18 -35.53 -0.65
N GLU A 5 2.35 -36.83 -0.93
CA GLU A 5 1.35 -37.83 -0.59
C GLU A 5 1.16 -38.04 0.93
N THR A 6 2.12 -37.62 1.74
CA THR A 6 2.21 -37.97 3.17
C THR A 6 2.18 -36.76 4.09
N LYS A 7 2.74 -35.61 3.67
CA LYS A 7 2.92 -34.45 4.54
C LYS A 7 2.84 -33.11 3.79
N ALA A 8 2.66 -32.05 4.56
CA ALA A 8 2.81 -30.69 4.06
C ALA A 8 4.29 -30.34 3.86
N VAL A 9 4.66 -29.85 2.68
CA VAL A 9 6.04 -29.46 2.34
C VAL A 9 6.24 -27.95 2.25
N ALA A 10 5.15 -27.17 2.14
CA ALA A 10 5.23 -25.70 2.16
C ALA A 10 3.89 -25.05 2.55
N LEU A 11 3.97 -23.85 3.12
CA LEU A 11 2.85 -22.91 3.17
C LEU A 11 2.80 -22.15 1.84
N ALA A 12 1.84 -22.50 0.99
CA ALA A 12 1.70 -22.00 -0.38
C ALA A 12 1.80 -20.46 -0.45
N GLY A 13 2.78 -19.96 -1.19
CA GLY A 13 3.04 -18.54 -1.36
C GLY A 13 3.56 -17.79 -0.13
N ILE A 14 3.92 -18.50 0.95
CA ILE A 14 4.40 -17.88 2.19
C ILE A 14 5.80 -18.38 2.53
N MET A 15 5.96 -19.69 2.81
CA MET A 15 7.22 -20.24 3.31
C MET A 15 7.35 -21.71 2.94
N GLY A 16 8.55 -22.12 2.52
CA GLY A 16 8.92 -23.53 2.39
C GLY A 16 9.02 -24.24 3.74
N GLY A 17 8.82 -25.55 3.76
CA GLY A 17 9.01 -26.37 4.95
C GLY A 17 10.48 -26.61 5.26
N ALA A 18 10.81 -26.82 6.53
CA ALA A 18 12.19 -27.07 6.98
C ALA A 18 12.80 -28.31 6.33
N ASP A 19 12.01 -29.40 6.26
CA ASP A 19 12.47 -30.69 5.71
C ASP A 19 12.51 -30.75 4.19
N SER A 20 11.92 -29.77 3.49
CA SER A 20 11.88 -29.69 2.03
C SER A 20 12.92 -28.73 1.46
N GLY A 21 13.75 -28.13 2.33
CA GLY A 21 14.83 -27.21 1.95
C GLY A 21 16.01 -27.93 1.25
N ILE A 22 16.80 -27.14 0.51
CA ILE A 22 18.03 -27.63 -0.14
C ILE A 22 19.13 -27.84 0.91
N SER A 23 19.90 -28.92 0.75
CA SER A 23 21.06 -29.27 1.57
C SER A 23 22.27 -29.57 0.68
N GLN A 24 23.43 -29.78 1.31
CA GLN A 24 24.66 -30.18 0.60
C GLN A 24 24.52 -31.55 -0.13
N ALA A 25 23.60 -32.40 0.31
CA ALA A 25 23.33 -33.70 -0.29
C ALA A 25 22.24 -33.68 -1.37
N THR A 26 21.64 -32.51 -1.65
CA THR A 26 20.55 -32.39 -2.63
C THR A 26 21.09 -32.55 -4.04
N SER A 27 20.62 -33.59 -4.76
CA SER A 27 20.97 -33.87 -6.14
C SER A 27 19.83 -33.60 -7.15
N SER A 28 18.59 -33.49 -6.64
CA SER A 28 17.42 -33.24 -7.48
C SER A 28 16.49 -32.23 -6.79
N VAL A 29 15.90 -31.33 -7.56
CA VAL A 29 15.01 -30.28 -7.05
C VAL A 29 13.74 -30.19 -7.88
N TYR A 30 12.64 -29.85 -7.23
CA TYR A 30 11.42 -29.38 -7.88
C TYR A 30 11.37 -27.87 -7.80
N LEU A 31 11.28 -27.22 -8.97
CA LEU A 31 11.07 -25.78 -9.05
C LEU A 31 9.58 -25.49 -9.15
N GLU A 32 9.11 -24.55 -8.33
CA GLU A 32 7.75 -24.00 -8.42
C GLU A 32 7.80 -22.57 -8.93
N SER A 33 7.01 -22.29 -9.96
CA SER A 33 6.67 -20.94 -10.38
C SER A 33 5.15 -20.80 -10.39
N ALA A 34 4.60 -20.10 -9.40
CA ALA A 34 3.18 -20.10 -9.13
C ALA A 34 2.51 -18.73 -9.29
N PHE A 35 1.19 -18.77 -9.39
CA PHE A 35 0.30 -17.65 -9.15
C PHE A 35 -0.69 -18.04 -8.05
N PHE A 36 -0.72 -17.24 -6.98
CA PHE A 36 -1.74 -17.34 -5.95
C PHE A 36 -2.60 -16.08 -5.96
N LYS A 37 -3.91 -16.23 -5.82
CA LYS A 37 -4.78 -15.06 -5.69
C LYS A 37 -4.41 -14.26 -4.43
N PRO A 38 -4.18 -12.94 -4.55
CA PRO A 38 -3.79 -12.10 -3.42
C PRO A 38 -4.68 -12.22 -2.19
N GLU A 39 -5.99 -12.43 -2.39
CA GLU A 39 -6.97 -12.55 -1.31
C GLU A 39 -6.70 -13.76 -0.40
N TYR A 40 -6.08 -14.81 -0.93
CA TYR A 40 -5.75 -16.02 -0.14
C TYR A 40 -4.42 -15.90 0.60
N ILE A 41 -3.55 -14.97 0.22
CA ILE A 41 -2.24 -14.78 0.84
C ILE A 41 -2.25 -13.59 1.81
N ARG A 42 -2.99 -12.54 1.47
CA ARG A 42 -3.03 -11.29 2.24
C ARG A 42 -3.36 -11.53 3.72
N GLY A 43 -2.47 -11.02 4.59
CA GLY A 43 -2.59 -11.14 6.03
C GLY A 43 -2.28 -12.52 6.62
N ARG A 44 -2.11 -13.57 5.78
CA ARG A 44 -1.81 -14.93 6.28
C ARG A 44 -0.39 -15.03 6.82
N ALA A 45 0.58 -14.45 6.12
CA ALA A 45 1.97 -14.41 6.57
C ALA A 45 2.08 -13.73 7.95
N ARG A 46 1.41 -12.59 8.13
CA ARG A 46 1.36 -11.87 9.42
C ARG A 46 0.75 -12.72 10.54
N ARG A 47 -0.32 -13.48 10.25
CA ARG A 47 -0.97 -14.35 11.23
C ARG A 47 -0.03 -15.42 11.78
N PHE A 48 0.93 -15.89 10.97
CA PHE A 48 1.94 -16.86 11.36
C PHE A 48 3.27 -16.24 11.80
N SER A 49 3.34 -14.92 11.88
CA SER A 49 4.59 -14.16 12.12
C SER A 49 5.70 -14.49 11.11
N LEU A 50 5.30 -14.87 9.89
CA LEU A 50 6.18 -15.23 8.79
C LEU A 50 6.03 -14.18 7.68
N GLN A 51 7.00 -13.27 7.57
CA GLN A 51 7.05 -12.32 6.45
C GLN A 51 8.23 -12.68 5.56
N THR A 52 7.93 -13.04 4.31
CA THR A 52 8.91 -13.43 3.30
C THR A 52 8.76 -12.58 2.04
N GLU A 53 9.81 -12.59 1.21
CA GLU A 53 9.76 -11.97 -0.12
C GLU A 53 8.64 -12.56 -0.99
N ALA A 54 8.42 -13.88 -0.90
CA ALA A 54 7.34 -14.57 -1.59
C ALA A 54 5.97 -14.06 -1.13
N SER A 55 5.71 -14.06 0.19
CA SER A 55 4.43 -13.59 0.75
C SER A 55 4.15 -12.14 0.41
N THR A 56 5.18 -11.28 0.46
CA THR A 56 5.06 -9.86 0.12
C THR A 56 4.68 -9.64 -1.34
N ARG A 57 5.23 -10.45 -2.26
CA ARG A 57 4.87 -10.37 -3.68
C ARG A 57 3.49 -10.95 -3.96
N PHE A 58 3.18 -12.14 -3.44
CA PHE A 58 1.90 -12.78 -3.70
C PHE A 58 0.71 -12.05 -3.07
N GLU A 59 0.87 -11.43 -1.89
CA GLU A 59 -0.22 -10.66 -1.28
C GLU A 59 -0.56 -9.36 -2.01
N ARG A 60 0.42 -8.78 -2.73
CA ARG A 60 0.23 -7.58 -3.56
C ARG A 60 -0.26 -7.93 -4.94
N GLY A 61 0.18 -9.06 -5.46
CA GLY A 61 -0.11 -9.55 -6.80
C GLY A 61 1.18 -9.84 -7.58
N VAL A 62 1.08 -10.80 -8.49
CA VAL A 62 2.13 -11.15 -9.44
C VAL A 62 1.50 -11.33 -10.82
N ASP A 63 2.30 -11.26 -11.87
CA ASP A 63 1.85 -11.52 -13.22
C ASP A 63 1.38 -12.98 -13.37
N PHE A 64 0.09 -13.17 -13.60
CA PHE A 64 -0.51 -14.51 -13.74
C PHE A 64 -0.20 -15.20 -15.07
N LYS A 65 0.54 -14.57 -15.96
CA LYS A 65 0.99 -15.14 -17.25
C LYS A 65 2.49 -15.42 -17.31
N LEU A 66 3.24 -15.08 -16.27
CA LEU A 66 4.70 -15.14 -16.27
C LEU A 66 5.26 -16.50 -15.87
N GLN A 67 4.49 -17.39 -15.24
CA GLN A 67 4.97 -18.59 -14.53
C GLN A 67 5.81 -19.49 -15.43
N ARG A 68 5.35 -19.76 -16.63
CA ARG A 68 6.08 -20.62 -17.58
C ARG A 68 7.42 -20.00 -17.97
N PHE A 69 7.42 -18.74 -18.35
CA PHE A 69 8.66 -18.04 -18.72
C PHE A 69 9.64 -17.99 -17.53
N ALA A 70 9.15 -17.74 -16.33
CA ALA A 70 9.99 -17.65 -15.14
C ALA A 70 10.66 -19.00 -14.80
N ILE A 71 9.89 -20.10 -14.86
CA ILE A 71 10.46 -21.42 -14.57
C ILE A 71 11.43 -21.89 -15.65
N GLU A 72 11.14 -21.64 -16.93
CA GLU A 72 12.06 -21.95 -18.03
C GLU A 72 13.35 -21.13 -17.89
N ARG A 73 13.27 -19.85 -17.54
CA ARG A 73 14.46 -19.02 -17.30
C ARG A 73 15.26 -19.48 -16.08
N ALA A 74 14.59 -19.84 -14.97
CA ALA A 74 15.26 -20.36 -13.78
C ALA A 74 15.97 -21.69 -14.08
N SER A 75 15.31 -22.60 -14.80
CA SER A 75 15.89 -23.89 -15.22
C SER A 75 17.13 -23.68 -16.10
N SER A 76 17.05 -22.77 -17.08
CA SER A 76 18.21 -22.42 -17.92
C SER A 76 19.39 -21.92 -17.10
N LEU A 77 19.15 -21.03 -16.15
CA LEU A 77 20.22 -20.51 -15.29
C LEU A 77 20.84 -21.59 -14.41
N ILE A 78 20.04 -22.50 -13.86
CA ILE A 78 20.54 -23.63 -13.07
C ILE A 78 21.42 -24.53 -13.94
N PHE A 79 20.96 -24.85 -15.17
CA PHE A 79 21.72 -25.64 -16.12
C PHE A 79 23.05 -24.96 -16.49
N ASP A 80 23.03 -23.65 -16.77
CA ASP A 80 24.22 -22.91 -17.17
C ASP A 80 25.29 -22.87 -16.06
N PHE A 81 24.87 -22.83 -14.77
CA PHE A 81 25.80 -22.74 -13.64
C PHE A 81 26.22 -24.08 -13.04
N LEU A 82 25.30 -25.07 -13.03
CA LEU A 82 25.50 -26.33 -12.32
C LEU A 82 25.51 -27.55 -13.25
N GLY A 83 25.09 -27.39 -14.48
CA GLY A 83 24.88 -28.53 -15.39
C GLY A 83 23.66 -29.37 -14.98
N GLY A 84 23.65 -30.63 -15.41
CA GLY A 84 22.59 -31.58 -15.07
C GLY A 84 21.55 -31.73 -16.18
N GLU A 85 20.41 -32.30 -15.83
CA GLU A 85 19.28 -32.55 -16.75
C GLU A 85 18.01 -31.95 -16.15
N PHE A 86 17.09 -31.51 -16.98
CA PHE A 86 15.78 -31.04 -16.53
C PHE A 86 14.63 -31.73 -17.28
N ALA A 87 13.59 -32.04 -16.52
CA ALA A 87 12.36 -32.60 -17.05
C ALA A 87 11.50 -31.51 -17.73
N PRO A 88 10.59 -31.92 -18.64
CA PRO A 88 9.62 -30.98 -19.21
C PRO A 88 8.79 -30.26 -18.14
N VAL A 89 8.53 -28.99 -18.36
CA VAL A 89 7.68 -28.18 -17.46
C VAL A 89 6.26 -28.75 -17.46
N GLN A 90 5.77 -29.05 -16.25
CA GLN A 90 4.38 -29.44 -16.05
C GLN A 90 3.57 -28.22 -15.58
N GLU A 91 2.39 -28.04 -16.14
CA GLU A 91 1.52 -26.93 -15.81
C GLU A 91 0.22 -27.44 -15.18
N PHE A 92 -0.05 -26.99 -13.94
CA PHE A 92 -1.29 -27.28 -13.24
C PHE A 92 -2.03 -25.98 -13.01
N LYS A 93 -3.25 -25.88 -13.53
CA LYS A 93 -4.05 -24.65 -13.39
C LYS A 93 -5.54 -24.93 -13.18
N LYS A 94 -6.14 -24.12 -12.32
CA LYS A 94 -7.59 -24.07 -12.18
C LYS A 94 -8.10 -22.84 -12.95
N ASN A 95 -8.64 -23.03 -14.14
CA ASN A 95 -9.04 -21.95 -15.05
C ASN A 95 -10.01 -20.94 -14.40
N SER A 96 -10.90 -21.38 -13.49
CA SER A 96 -11.80 -20.49 -12.75
C SER A 96 -11.08 -19.55 -11.77
N SER A 97 -9.82 -19.83 -11.44
CA SER A 97 -9.03 -19.04 -10.51
C SER A 97 -8.06 -18.06 -11.18
N ILE A 98 -7.89 -18.18 -12.51
CA ILE A 98 -7.01 -17.29 -13.27
C ILE A 98 -7.75 -15.97 -13.53
N PRO A 99 -7.13 -14.81 -13.24
CA PRO A 99 -7.72 -13.52 -13.55
C PRO A 99 -7.98 -13.35 -15.05
N LYS A 100 -9.06 -12.62 -15.36
CA LYS A 100 -9.35 -12.24 -16.75
C LYS A 100 -8.55 -11.00 -17.13
N ASP A 101 -8.23 -10.87 -18.43
CA ASP A 101 -7.60 -9.67 -18.96
C ASP A 101 -8.49 -8.44 -18.69
N LYS A 102 -7.91 -7.42 -18.11
CA LYS A 102 -8.61 -6.17 -17.79
C LYS A 102 -8.62 -5.23 -18.98
N LYS A 103 -9.74 -4.54 -19.15
CA LYS A 103 -9.89 -3.45 -20.13
C LYS A 103 -10.44 -2.24 -19.42
N ILE A 104 -9.72 -1.12 -19.51
CA ILE A 104 -10.17 0.16 -18.93
C ILE A 104 -10.57 1.11 -20.05
N LYS A 105 -11.73 1.74 -19.91
CA LYS A 105 -12.20 2.78 -20.79
C LYS A 105 -11.77 4.13 -20.23
N LEU A 106 -11.10 4.94 -21.04
CA LEU A 106 -10.53 6.22 -20.66
C LEU A 106 -11.05 7.30 -21.61
N ASN A 107 -11.47 8.44 -21.05
CA ASN A 107 -11.81 9.63 -21.83
C ASN A 107 -10.72 10.70 -21.67
N VAL A 108 -10.10 11.11 -22.77
CA VAL A 108 -9.03 12.11 -22.78
C VAL A 108 -9.49 13.48 -22.25
N ASP A 109 -10.76 13.84 -22.46
CA ASP A 109 -11.30 15.09 -21.89
C ASP A 109 -11.35 15.04 -20.35
N ASN A 110 -11.58 13.84 -19.77
CA ASN A 110 -11.55 13.67 -18.32
C ASN A 110 -10.12 13.80 -17.78
N ILE A 111 -9.12 13.24 -18.47
CA ILE A 111 -7.70 13.44 -18.13
C ILE A 111 -7.38 14.93 -18.09
N ASN A 112 -7.70 15.63 -19.18
CA ASN A 112 -7.39 17.05 -19.32
C ASN A 112 -8.08 17.90 -18.25
N ARG A 113 -9.33 17.57 -17.92
CA ARG A 113 -10.06 18.25 -16.84
C ARG A 113 -9.46 17.99 -15.46
N SER A 114 -9.08 16.73 -15.17
CA SER A 114 -8.51 16.37 -13.88
C SER A 114 -7.12 16.94 -13.65
N LEU A 115 -6.32 17.05 -14.73
CA LEU A 115 -4.94 17.51 -14.65
C LEU A 115 -4.77 19.00 -15.02
N GLY A 116 -5.85 19.70 -15.38
CA GLY A 116 -5.74 21.07 -15.87
C GLY A 116 -4.91 21.19 -17.16
N SER A 117 -4.89 20.15 -17.99
CA SER A 117 -4.00 20.03 -19.16
C SER A 117 -4.76 20.02 -20.49
N SER A 118 -4.03 19.99 -21.60
CA SER A 118 -4.59 19.95 -22.97
C SER A 118 -3.93 18.85 -23.81
N PHE A 119 -3.72 17.67 -23.26
CA PHE A 119 -3.12 16.55 -23.97
C PHE A 119 -3.95 16.10 -25.17
N LYS A 120 -3.28 15.87 -26.31
CA LYS A 120 -3.89 15.26 -27.50
C LYS A 120 -4.08 13.76 -27.30
N THR A 121 -5.13 13.18 -27.87
CA THR A 121 -5.40 11.74 -27.82
C THR A 121 -4.21 10.91 -28.31
N SER A 122 -3.54 11.33 -29.38
CA SER A 122 -2.35 10.66 -29.92
C SER A 122 -1.20 10.61 -28.92
N SER A 123 -1.02 11.67 -28.14
CA SER A 123 0.01 11.77 -27.11
C SER A 123 -0.29 10.84 -25.92
N VAL A 124 -1.55 10.83 -25.45
CA VAL A 124 -2.01 9.91 -24.39
C VAL A 124 -1.87 8.45 -24.84
N LYS A 125 -2.32 8.14 -26.06
CA LYS A 125 -2.19 6.82 -26.67
C LYS A 125 -0.73 6.34 -26.64
N LYS A 126 0.21 7.16 -27.14
CA LYS A 126 1.64 6.83 -27.19
C LYS A 126 2.22 6.53 -25.79
N VAL A 127 1.82 7.31 -24.79
CA VAL A 127 2.24 7.08 -23.39
C VAL A 127 1.79 5.70 -22.89
N LEU A 128 0.53 5.37 -23.09
CA LEU A 128 -0.04 4.10 -22.64
C LEU A 128 0.53 2.90 -23.43
N GLU A 129 0.79 3.06 -24.73
CA GLU A 129 1.45 2.04 -25.55
C GLU A 129 2.88 1.78 -25.08
N ASN A 130 3.64 2.82 -24.73
CA ASN A 130 4.98 2.69 -24.17
C ASN A 130 5.01 1.93 -22.82
N LEU A 131 3.89 1.92 -22.08
CA LEU A 131 3.69 1.11 -20.87
C LEU A 131 3.24 -0.33 -21.17
N GLY A 132 3.25 -0.74 -22.45
CA GLY A 132 2.91 -2.09 -22.88
C GLY A 132 1.41 -2.34 -23.03
N MET A 133 0.57 -1.31 -22.99
CA MET A 133 -0.87 -1.47 -23.19
C MET A 133 -1.22 -1.54 -24.67
N LYS A 134 -2.13 -2.44 -25.04
CA LYS A 134 -2.74 -2.44 -26.37
C LYS A 134 -3.93 -1.49 -26.36
N ILE A 135 -3.92 -0.53 -27.29
CA ILE A 135 -4.87 0.58 -27.30
C ILE A 135 -5.82 0.47 -28.50
N ASP A 136 -7.12 0.41 -28.21
CA ASP A 136 -8.18 0.51 -29.20
C ASP A 136 -8.88 1.87 -29.08
N LEU A 137 -8.93 2.62 -30.18
CA LEU A 137 -9.69 3.86 -30.24
C LEU A 137 -11.16 3.56 -30.58
N SER A 138 -12.08 4.28 -29.94
CA SER A 138 -13.49 4.20 -30.30
C SER A 138 -13.71 4.75 -31.71
N LYS A 139 -14.45 4.00 -32.54
CA LYS A 139 -14.82 4.43 -33.90
C LYS A 139 -15.76 5.67 -33.92
N THR A 140 -16.59 5.81 -32.87
CA THR A 140 -17.58 6.88 -32.76
C THR A 140 -17.03 8.15 -32.10
N ASN A 141 -16.04 8.00 -31.20
CA ASN A 141 -15.43 9.13 -30.51
C ASN A 141 -13.94 8.83 -30.26
N GLN A 142 -13.08 9.48 -31.04
CA GLN A 142 -11.62 9.30 -30.96
C GLN A 142 -11.00 9.77 -29.66
N LYS A 143 -11.73 10.48 -28.79
CA LYS A 143 -11.29 10.85 -27.43
C LYS A 143 -11.48 9.71 -26.42
N ILE A 144 -12.21 8.66 -26.82
CA ILE A 144 -12.42 7.50 -25.98
C ILE A 144 -11.41 6.40 -26.36
N ILE A 145 -10.58 6.05 -25.43
CA ILE A 145 -9.56 5.01 -25.50
C ILE A 145 -10.04 3.79 -24.72
N LYS A 146 -9.87 2.60 -25.28
CA LYS A 146 -9.99 1.33 -24.57
C LYS A 146 -8.58 0.76 -24.41
N ALA A 147 -8.05 0.76 -23.21
CA ALA A 147 -6.73 0.23 -22.90
C ALA A 147 -6.86 -1.21 -22.40
N ASN A 148 -6.18 -2.15 -23.06
CA ASN A 148 -6.01 -3.51 -22.58
C ASN A 148 -4.83 -3.50 -21.60
N ILE A 149 -5.08 -3.83 -20.35
CA ILE A 149 -4.09 -3.74 -19.28
C ILE A 149 -3.20 -5.00 -19.29
N PRO A 150 -1.86 -4.83 -19.29
CA PRO A 150 -0.95 -5.95 -19.19
C PRO A 150 -1.12 -6.73 -17.89
N SER A 151 -0.91 -8.03 -17.92
CA SER A 151 -1.10 -8.92 -16.76
C SER A 151 -0.19 -8.61 -15.58
N TRP A 152 0.96 -7.97 -15.81
CA TRP A 152 1.88 -7.51 -14.76
C TRP A 152 1.48 -6.19 -14.08
N ARG A 153 0.49 -5.46 -14.65
CA ARG A 153 -0.06 -4.24 -14.07
C ARG A 153 -1.39 -4.55 -13.35
N PHE A 154 -1.30 -5.36 -12.31
CA PHE A 154 -2.44 -5.73 -11.47
C PHE A 154 -2.97 -4.56 -10.61
N ASP A 155 -2.18 -3.51 -10.46
CA ASP A 155 -2.48 -2.24 -9.79
C ASP A 155 -3.51 -1.40 -10.55
N LEU A 156 -3.52 -1.47 -11.89
CA LEU A 156 -4.41 -0.67 -12.71
C LEU A 156 -5.82 -1.28 -12.79
N SER A 157 -6.84 -0.52 -12.40
CA SER A 157 -8.22 -1.00 -12.35
C SER A 157 -9.28 0.00 -12.82
N ILE A 158 -9.02 1.28 -12.67
CA ILE A 158 -9.93 2.39 -12.98
C ILE A 158 -9.29 3.41 -13.92
N GLN A 159 -10.09 4.34 -14.41
CA GLN A 159 -9.64 5.39 -15.33
C GLN A 159 -8.60 6.31 -14.69
N GLU A 160 -8.74 6.56 -13.41
CA GLU A 160 -7.88 7.44 -12.60
C GLU A 160 -6.46 6.90 -12.52
N ASP A 161 -6.29 5.57 -12.43
CA ASP A 161 -4.96 4.92 -12.46
C ASP A 161 -4.24 5.23 -13.79
N LEU A 162 -4.97 5.19 -14.91
CA LEU A 162 -4.40 5.53 -16.22
C LEU A 162 -4.11 7.04 -16.35
N THR A 163 -4.91 7.88 -15.68
CA THR A 163 -4.67 9.31 -15.62
C THR A 163 -3.37 9.62 -14.88
N GLU A 164 -3.13 8.93 -13.76
CA GLU A 164 -1.88 9.01 -13.01
C GLU A 164 -0.68 8.60 -13.87
N GLU A 165 -0.76 7.49 -14.60
CA GLU A 165 0.31 7.03 -15.49
C GLU A 165 0.64 8.07 -16.59
N VAL A 166 -0.38 8.71 -17.15
CA VAL A 166 -0.17 9.78 -18.12
C VAL A 166 0.52 10.97 -17.46
N ALA A 167 0.08 11.41 -16.30
CA ALA A 167 0.68 12.52 -15.55
C ALA A 167 2.14 12.24 -15.20
N ARG A 168 2.42 11.04 -14.68
CA ARG A 168 3.75 10.60 -14.26
C ARG A 168 4.73 10.61 -15.44
N LEU A 169 4.36 10.03 -16.58
CA LEU A 169 5.25 9.95 -17.75
C LEU A 169 5.35 11.27 -18.53
N LYS A 170 4.35 12.13 -18.43
CA LYS A 170 4.45 13.50 -18.95
C LYS A 170 5.30 14.40 -18.06
N GLY A 171 5.48 14.02 -16.81
CA GLY A 171 6.18 14.75 -15.76
C GLY A 171 5.24 15.71 -15.04
N TYR A 172 5.14 15.56 -13.74
CA TYR A 172 4.31 16.42 -12.89
C TYR A 172 4.70 17.88 -12.99
N ASN A 173 5.99 18.17 -13.13
CA ASN A 173 6.51 19.54 -13.27
C ASN A 173 6.12 20.22 -14.60
N ASN A 174 5.61 19.45 -15.56
CA ASN A 174 5.13 19.98 -16.84
C ASN A 174 3.61 20.25 -16.83
N ILE A 175 2.93 20.00 -15.71
CA ILE A 175 1.53 20.33 -15.50
C ILE A 175 1.48 21.73 -14.92
N GLU A 176 0.75 22.63 -15.61
CA GLU A 176 0.66 24.04 -15.24
C GLU A 176 -0.06 24.21 -13.89
N GLU A 177 0.57 24.89 -12.94
CA GLU A 177 -0.03 25.24 -11.68
C GLU A 177 -1.05 26.36 -11.88
N THR A 178 -2.28 26.12 -11.45
CA THR A 178 -3.34 27.14 -11.50
C THR A 178 -3.72 27.55 -10.09
N SER A 179 -3.70 28.85 -9.83
CA SER A 179 -4.17 29.41 -8.57
C SER A 179 -5.65 29.14 -8.35
N LEU A 180 -6.01 28.61 -7.21
CA LEU A 180 -7.40 28.50 -6.80
C LEU A 180 -8.01 29.92 -6.77
N LYS A 181 -9.12 30.15 -7.46
CA LYS A 181 -9.91 31.36 -7.27
C LYS A 181 -10.68 31.22 -5.95
N PRO A 182 -10.28 31.90 -4.88
CA PRO A 182 -10.98 31.78 -3.60
C PRO A 182 -12.40 32.31 -3.78
N SER A 183 -13.40 31.48 -3.63
CA SER A 183 -14.74 31.97 -3.34
C SER A 183 -14.79 32.25 -1.83
N PHE A 184 -14.73 33.51 -1.46
CA PHE A 184 -14.92 33.89 -0.07
C PHE A 184 -16.38 33.66 0.30
N SER A 185 -16.70 32.50 0.87
CA SER A 185 -17.87 32.41 1.72
C SER A 185 -17.48 33.02 3.06
N LYS A 186 -18.27 33.97 3.57
CA LYS A 186 -18.17 34.34 4.99
C LYS A 186 -18.52 33.11 5.81
N GLY A 187 -17.50 32.25 6.09
CA GLY A 187 -17.63 31.20 7.07
C GLY A 187 -18.04 31.82 8.38
N LYS A 188 -18.99 31.21 9.10
CA LYS A 188 -19.21 31.56 10.51
C LYS A 188 -17.89 31.29 11.22
N ASP A 189 -17.39 32.29 11.93
CA ASP A 189 -16.19 32.16 12.74
C ASP A 189 -16.41 31.01 13.75
N PRO A 190 -15.66 29.92 13.71
CA PRO A 190 -15.91 28.81 14.62
C PRO A 190 -15.65 29.32 16.04
N LEU A 191 -16.55 28.99 16.98
CA LEU A 191 -16.39 29.32 18.39
C LEU A 191 -14.97 29.03 18.92
N ASN A 192 -14.39 27.94 18.43
CA ASN A 192 -13.02 27.54 18.75
C ASN A 192 -11.95 28.53 18.31
N TYR A 193 -12.15 29.27 17.22
CA TYR A 193 -11.19 30.28 16.77
C TYR A 193 -11.20 31.48 17.72
N SER A 194 -12.37 31.97 18.08
CA SER A 194 -12.49 33.13 19.01
C SER A 194 -11.99 32.79 20.43
N LEU A 195 -12.20 31.56 20.90
CA LEU A 195 -11.63 31.07 22.17
C LEU A 195 -10.11 31.02 22.14
N ARG A 196 -9.51 30.48 21.09
CA ARG A 196 -8.04 30.44 20.92
C ARG A 196 -7.42 31.81 20.93
N GLU A 197 -8.00 32.76 20.18
CA GLU A 197 -7.53 34.16 20.16
C GLU A 197 -7.67 34.82 21.51
N SER A 198 -8.72 34.52 22.28
CA SER A 198 -8.90 35.05 23.65
C SER A 198 -7.79 34.53 24.58
N PHE A 199 -7.52 33.22 24.59
CA PHE A 199 -6.46 32.66 25.43
C PHE A 199 -5.08 33.17 25.02
N LYS A 200 -4.80 33.27 23.74
CA LYS A 200 -3.55 33.84 23.22
C LYS A 200 -3.35 35.30 23.68
N THR A 201 -4.43 36.11 23.65
CA THR A 201 -4.37 37.49 24.10
C THR A 201 -4.13 37.59 25.61
N MET A 202 -4.55 36.58 26.39
CA MET A 202 -4.27 36.47 27.82
C MET A 202 -2.86 35.96 28.14
N GLY A 203 -2.06 35.62 27.12
CA GLY A 203 -0.70 35.12 27.29
C GLY A 203 -0.57 33.62 27.38
N PHE A 204 -1.63 32.83 27.18
CA PHE A 204 -1.57 31.40 27.22
C PHE A 204 -0.90 30.80 25.96
N ASN A 205 -0.19 29.71 26.15
CA ASN A 205 0.40 28.91 25.08
C ASN A 205 -0.46 27.68 24.77
N GLU A 206 -0.83 27.50 23.51
CA GLU A 206 -1.55 26.29 23.09
C GLU A 206 -0.57 25.11 22.97
N VAL A 207 -0.94 23.97 23.57
CA VAL A 207 -0.17 22.74 23.47
C VAL A 207 -1.02 21.61 22.90
N ILE A 208 -0.39 20.73 22.14
CA ILE A 208 -0.99 19.51 21.61
C ILE A 208 -0.28 18.33 22.27
N THR A 209 -1.03 17.52 22.99
CA THR A 209 -0.51 16.34 23.69
C THR A 209 -1.07 15.07 23.11
N TYR A 210 -0.39 13.93 23.33
CA TYR A 210 -0.86 12.64 22.85
C TYR A 210 -2.22 12.26 23.46
N SER A 211 -3.03 11.55 22.66
CA SER A 211 -4.30 10.99 23.11
C SER A 211 -4.13 9.70 23.90
N PHE A 212 -2.95 9.08 23.81
CA PHE A 212 -2.58 7.87 24.53
C PHE A 212 -1.53 8.21 25.56
N ILE A 213 -1.72 7.71 26.78
CA ILE A 213 -0.84 7.93 27.93
C ILE A 213 -0.59 6.62 28.65
N ASP A 214 0.31 6.64 29.61
CA ASP A 214 0.53 5.52 30.51
C ASP A 214 -0.67 5.29 31.44
N LYS A 215 -0.88 4.05 31.85
CA LYS A 215 -1.96 3.69 32.77
C LYS A 215 -1.86 4.44 34.10
N GLU A 216 -0.66 4.55 34.66
CA GLU A 216 -0.44 5.23 35.95
C GLU A 216 -0.77 6.71 35.85
N GLU A 217 -0.41 7.37 34.76
CA GLU A 217 -0.81 8.76 34.50
C GLU A 217 -2.34 8.92 34.38
N ALA A 218 -3.01 7.97 33.74
CA ALA A 218 -4.47 7.99 33.60
C ALA A 218 -5.18 7.85 34.96
N LEU A 219 -4.63 7.05 35.86
CA LEU A 219 -5.16 6.82 37.22
C LEU A 219 -5.08 8.05 38.13
N ILE A 220 -4.29 9.07 37.77
CA ILE A 220 -4.26 10.34 38.49
C ILE A 220 -5.62 11.06 38.38
N THR A 221 -6.33 10.90 37.29
CA THR A 221 -7.54 11.67 37.00
C THR A 221 -8.81 10.83 36.90
N GLU A 222 -8.68 9.49 36.80
CA GLU A 222 -9.84 8.60 36.64
C GLU A 222 -9.61 7.24 37.28
N LYS A 223 -10.66 6.54 37.63
CA LYS A 223 -10.61 5.18 38.19
C LYS A 223 -10.36 4.17 37.08
N GLU A 224 -9.69 3.06 37.44
CA GLU A 224 -9.34 2.00 36.48
C GLU A 224 -10.56 1.43 35.73
N GLU A 225 -11.68 1.30 36.40
CA GLU A 225 -12.94 0.77 35.84
C GLU A 225 -13.50 1.59 34.66
N ASN A 226 -13.13 2.89 34.58
CA ASN A 226 -13.56 3.82 33.54
C ASN A 226 -12.49 4.03 32.44
N LEU A 227 -11.31 3.41 32.58
CA LEU A 227 -10.23 3.57 31.59
C LEU A 227 -10.49 2.75 30.34
N VAL A 228 -10.13 3.32 29.20
CA VAL A 228 -10.18 2.65 27.90
C VAL A 228 -8.76 2.24 27.50
N PHE A 229 -8.52 0.93 27.46
CA PHE A 229 -7.21 0.38 27.10
C PHE A 229 -7.07 0.12 25.62
N ILE A 230 -5.86 0.33 25.09
CA ILE A 230 -5.52 0.02 23.70
C ILE A 230 -5.09 -1.45 23.60
N GLN A 231 -5.75 -2.19 22.71
CA GLN A 231 -5.47 -3.62 22.54
C GLN A 231 -4.04 -3.91 22.02
N ASN A 232 -3.52 -3.02 21.15
CA ASN A 232 -2.20 -3.15 20.52
C ASN A 232 -1.45 -1.81 20.56
N PRO A 233 -0.98 -1.38 21.75
CA PRO A 233 -0.33 -0.08 21.92
C PRO A 233 0.98 -0.01 21.14
N ILE A 234 1.34 1.19 20.67
CA ILE A 234 2.59 1.46 19.94
C ILE A 234 3.80 1.31 20.87
N SER A 235 3.64 1.65 22.15
CA SER A 235 4.66 1.48 23.21
C SER A 235 4.01 1.16 24.53
N GLN A 236 4.81 0.67 25.48
CA GLN A 236 4.35 0.37 26.84
C GLN A 236 3.81 1.60 27.59
N ASN A 237 4.27 2.80 27.24
CA ASN A 237 3.85 4.05 27.86
C ASN A 237 2.64 4.69 27.17
N MET A 238 1.99 4.00 26.23
CA MET A 238 0.85 4.50 25.44
C MET A 238 -0.29 3.49 25.41
N THR A 239 -0.61 2.93 26.57
CA THR A 239 -1.56 1.82 26.70
C THR A 239 -3.00 2.24 26.91
N THR A 240 -3.24 3.51 27.27
CA THR A 240 -4.54 3.99 27.76
C THR A 240 -4.95 5.26 27.03
N LEU A 241 -6.22 5.39 26.63
CA LEU A 241 -6.77 6.66 26.20
C LEU A 241 -6.80 7.63 27.36
N ARG A 242 -6.30 8.86 27.18
CA ARG A 242 -6.34 9.90 28.22
C ARG A 242 -7.78 10.19 28.63
N PRO A 243 -8.14 10.05 29.90
CA PRO A 243 -9.47 10.42 30.39
C PRO A 243 -9.62 11.94 30.56
N SER A 244 -8.50 12.65 30.69
CA SER A 244 -8.41 14.09 30.90
C SER A 244 -7.25 14.71 30.12
N LEU A 245 -7.25 16.01 29.92
CA LEU A 245 -6.11 16.77 29.38
C LEU A 245 -5.02 17.00 30.43
N LEU A 246 -5.37 16.87 31.72
CA LEU A 246 -4.50 17.23 32.82
C LEU A 246 -3.15 16.50 32.84
N PRO A 247 -3.05 15.18 32.66
CA PRO A 247 -1.75 14.49 32.63
C PRO A 247 -0.82 15.05 31.54
N GLY A 248 -1.34 15.26 30.33
CA GLY A 248 -0.56 15.82 29.23
C GLY A 248 -0.10 17.26 29.47
N LEU A 249 -0.93 18.07 30.09
CA LEU A 249 -0.58 19.46 30.49
C LEU A 249 0.50 19.46 31.59
N LEU A 250 0.36 18.60 32.59
CA LEU A 250 1.36 18.47 33.67
C LEU A 250 2.71 18.00 33.13
N ASN A 251 2.72 17.03 32.20
CA ASN A 251 3.95 16.60 31.57
C ASN A 251 4.61 17.70 30.75
N THR A 252 3.81 18.50 30.04
CA THR A 252 4.32 19.67 29.30
C THR A 252 4.90 20.72 30.23
N LEU A 253 4.19 21.03 31.33
CA LEU A 253 4.66 21.92 32.35
C LEU A 253 5.99 21.47 32.96
N PHE A 254 6.05 20.22 33.42
CA PHE A 254 7.25 19.63 34.00
C PHE A 254 8.44 19.63 33.03
N TYR A 255 8.19 19.29 31.75
CA TYR A 255 9.21 19.32 30.71
C TYR A 255 9.84 20.71 30.54
N ASN A 256 9.01 21.78 30.57
CA ASN A 256 9.48 23.15 30.37
C ASN A 256 10.14 23.72 31.63
N CYS A 257 9.60 23.44 32.82
CA CYS A 257 10.23 23.84 34.10
C CYS A 257 11.64 23.26 34.21
N ASN A 258 11.86 21.98 33.83
CA ASN A 258 13.18 21.37 33.86
C ASN A 258 14.16 22.02 32.85
N ARG A 259 13.70 22.86 31.94
CA ARG A 259 14.50 23.62 30.99
C ARG A 259 14.65 25.10 31.35
N GLY A 260 14.23 25.47 32.57
CA GLY A 260 14.40 26.82 33.10
C GLY A 260 13.33 27.81 32.61
N CYS A 261 12.20 27.31 32.07
CA CYS A 261 11.04 28.18 31.80
C CYS A 261 10.27 28.38 33.09
N GLU A 262 10.24 29.62 33.59
CA GLU A 262 9.57 30.00 34.86
C GLU A 262 8.16 30.55 34.63
N ASP A 263 7.92 31.16 33.46
CA ASP A 263 6.63 31.78 33.08
C ASP A 263 5.91 30.85 32.07
N LEU A 264 5.05 29.99 32.62
CA LEU A 264 4.29 29.00 31.86
C LEU A 264 2.80 29.19 32.13
N ALA A 265 2.08 29.70 31.13
CA ALA A 265 0.62 29.90 31.16
C ALA A 265 -0.05 29.15 29.98
#